data_dbc64c25cf62273c19cd384015731003
#
_entry.id   dbc64c25cf62273c19cd384015731003
#
_cell.length_a   1.000
_cell.length_b   1.000
_cell.length_c   1.000
_cell.angle_alpha   90.00
_cell.angle_beta   90.00
_cell.angle_gamma   90.00
#
_symmetry.space_group_name_H-M   'P 1'
#
loop_
_entity.id
_entity.type
_entity.pdbx_description
1 polymer ?
#
loop_
_entity_poly.entity_id
_entity_poly.type
_entity_poly.pdbx_seq_one_letter_code
_entity_poly.pdbx_strand_id
1 'polypeptide(L)'
;VDVLSGTSLKMELRRDSLPLFTFLHGQSSFIESSWRLKGDGALITDRLVRGIGQQGGRVVCGAEVVELVEKCGRLSAAVCRDGEVYEGAVFISDVHPGQTCKLVKQSERMKNAYRHRMAGLPNTFGMFTVSLRMKPRALEYFNYNRYVYAHPGVWTFYEEEEPVSGVMVACRVPEDGSRFTSQVDLLTPMPWERCMPWSNTKVGGRGEDYEAMKRCMADECIRLAERVVPGLRGWVAECYASTPLTYRDYIGAPEGTAYGLRKDYRNPLAALLSVRTPVPNLFLTGQNLMLHGVYGVTMTALFTCAEVLGREQIWNILMNKKGVEI
;
A
#
# COMPACT_ATOMS: atom_id res chain seq x y z
N VAL A 1 -8.44 16.68 19.39
CA VAL A 1 -7.81 16.30 18.12
C VAL A 1 -7.07 14.98 18.26
N ASP A 2 -6.17 14.82 19.25
CA ASP A 2 -5.30 13.64 19.37
C ASP A 2 -6.04 12.32 19.53
N VAL A 3 -7.14 12.29 20.30
CA VAL A 3 -7.99 11.10 20.44
C VAL A 3 -8.57 10.66 19.07
N LEU A 4 -9.09 11.62 18.29
CA LEU A 4 -9.64 11.33 16.97
C LEU A 4 -8.56 10.95 15.95
N SER A 5 -7.33 11.39 16.17
CA SER A 5 -6.18 11.10 15.29
C SER A 5 -5.41 9.86 15.72
N GLY A 6 -5.76 9.24 16.83
CA GLY A 6 -5.01 8.10 17.39
C GLY A 6 -4.89 6.89 16.47
N THR A 7 -5.77 6.76 15.46
CA THR A 7 -5.71 5.69 14.45
C THR A 7 -4.99 6.10 13.15
N SER A 8 -4.41 7.31 13.11
CA SER A 8 -3.92 7.93 11.87
C SER A 8 -2.58 7.40 11.35
N LEU A 9 -1.91 6.45 12.03
CA LEU A 9 -0.70 5.79 11.51
C LEU A 9 -0.89 5.09 10.15
N LYS A 10 -2.11 5.04 9.63
CA LYS A 10 -2.47 4.46 8.33
C LYS A 10 -2.68 5.50 7.23
N MET A 11 -2.34 6.75 7.45
CA MET A 11 -2.46 7.83 6.46
C MET A 11 -1.33 8.83 6.62
N GLU A 12 -1.22 9.77 5.66
CA GLU A 12 -0.23 10.86 5.75
C GLU A 12 -0.34 11.63 7.08
N LEU A 13 0.80 11.90 7.70
CA LEU A 13 0.87 12.53 9.02
C LEU A 13 1.24 14.02 8.99
N ARG A 14 1.18 14.67 7.82
CA ARG A 14 1.35 16.12 7.68
C ARG A 14 0.03 16.85 7.87
N ARG A 15 -0.22 17.36 9.07
CA ARG A 15 -1.47 18.07 9.42
C ARG A 15 -1.74 19.31 8.56
N ASP A 16 -0.68 19.93 8.04
CA ASP A 16 -0.73 21.15 7.24
C ASP A 16 -1.00 20.91 5.75
N SER A 17 -1.15 19.66 5.34
CA SER A 17 -1.35 19.29 3.95
C SER A 17 -2.41 18.21 3.74
N LEU A 18 -2.67 17.36 4.73
CA LEU A 18 -3.64 16.28 4.60
C LEU A 18 -5.06 16.82 4.33
N PRO A 19 -5.72 16.44 3.21
CA PRO A 19 -7.09 16.85 2.95
C PRO A 19 -8.04 16.30 4.01
N LEU A 20 -8.96 17.14 4.48
CA LEU A 20 -10.03 16.70 5.41
C LEU A 20 -10.83 15.53 4.86
N PHE A 21 -11.10 15.51 3.56
CA PHE A 21 -11.74 14.40 2.86
C PHE A 21 -10.99 13.07 3.09
N THR A 22 -9.66 13.05 2.88
CA THR A 22 -8.84 11.84 3.09
C THR A 22 -8.88 11.39 4.55
N PHE A 23 -8.80 12.34 5.50
CA PHE A 23 -8.89 12.05 6.92
C PHE A 23 -10.25 11.44 7.29
N LEU A 24 -11.34 12.06 6.85
CA LEU A 24 -12.70 11.58 7.17
C LEU A 24 -12.97 10.21 6.57
N HIS A 25 -12.56 9.95 5.33
CA HIS A 25 -12.72 8.62 4.73
C HIS A 25 -11.89 7.54 5.45
N GLY A 26 -10.67 7.87 5.88
CA GLY A 26 -9.87 6.97 6.72
C GLY A 26 -10.56 6.65 8.04
N GLN A 27 -11.22 7.62 8.66
CA GLN A 27 -11.91 7.44 9.95
C GLN A 27 -13.29 6.78 9.81
N SER A 28 -14.05 7.05 8.74
CA SER A 28 -15.40 6.52 8.57
C SER A 28 -15.44 5.00 8.59
N SER A 29 -14.42 4.35 8.01
CA SER A 29 -14.32 2.88 8.01
C SER A 29 -14.21 2.27 9.42
N PHE A 30 -13.69 3.02 10.40
CA PHE A 30 -13.66 2.58 11.80
C PHE A 30 -14.98 2.84 12.53
N ILE A 31 -15.70 3.90 12.14
CA ILE A 31 -16.98 4.29 12.76
C ILE A 31 -18.09 3.35 12.30
N GLU A 32 -18.16 3.07 11.01
CA GLU A 32 -19.23 2.23 10.44
C GLU A 32 -19.06 0.76 10.79
N SER A 33 -17.93 0.16 10.42
CA SER A 33 -17.61 -1.23 10.76
C SER A 33 -16.19 -1.58 10.26
N SER A 34 -15.39 -2.22 11.11
CA SER A 34 -14.08 -2.73 10.76
C SER A 34 -14.09 -4.25 10.76
N TRP A 35 -13.66 -4.86 9.65
CA TRP A 35 -13.62 -6.29 9.45
C TRP A 35 -12.20 -6.80 9.36
N ARG A 36 -11.97 -8.04 9.76
CA ARG A 36 -10.71 -8.77 9.59
C ARG A 36 -10.94 -10.04 8.79
N LEU A 37 -9.96 -10.39 7.98
CA LEU A 37 -9.95 -11.69 7.34
C LEU A 37 -9.57 -12.75 8.38
N LYS A 38 -10.23 -13.88 8.36
CA LYS A 38 -9.77 -15.10 9.04
C LYS A 38 -8.64 -15.69 8.18
N GLY A 39 -7.41 -15.69 8.71
CA GLY A 39 -6.21 -15.98 7.93
C GLY A 39 -5.46 -14.72 7.53
N ASP A 40 -4.99 -14.63 6.31
CA ASP A 40 -4.18 -13.52 5.80
C ASP A 40 -4.74 -12.84 4.55
N GLY A 41 -4.04 -11.79 4.09
CA GLY A 41 -4.43 -11.01 2.90
C GLY A 41 -4.37 -11.80 1.58
N ALA A 42 -3.64 -12.90 1.52
CA ALA A 42 -3.53 -13.74 0.32
C ALA A 42 -4.89 -14.30 -0.10
N LEU A 43 -5.82 -14.49 0.85
CA LEU A 43 -7.18 -14.95 0.57
C LEU A 43 -7.93 -14.04 -0.42
N ILE A 44 -7.74 -12.72 -0.33
CA ILE A 44 -8.34 -11.77 -1.27
C ILE A 44 -7.75 -12.00 -2.66
N THR A 45 -6.42 -12.07 -2.74
CA THR A 45 -5.69 -12.28 -4.01
C THR A 45 -6.10 -13.59 -4.66
N ASP A 46 -6.14 -14.69 -3.91
CA ASP A 46 -6.53 -16.00 -4.41
C ASP A 46 -7.96 -16.02 -4.96
N ARG A 47 -8.88 -15.34 -4.28
CA ARG A 47 -10.27 -15.22 -4.76
C ARG A 47 -10.36 -14.43 -6.05
N LEU A 48 -9.62 -13.33 -6.17
CA LEU A 48 -9.57 -12.52 -7.39
C LEU A 48 -8.94 -13.28 -8.54
N VAL A 49 -7.81 -13.98 -8.32
CA VAL A 49 -7.15 -14.82 -9.33
C VAL A 49 -8.08 -15.93 -9.83
N ARG A 50 -8.79 -16.62 -8.93
CA ARG A 50 -9.79 -17.63 -9.32
C ARG A 50 -10.93 -17.00 -10.13
N GLY A 51 -11.43 -15.83 -9.73
CA GLY A 51 -12.48 -15.12 -10.46
C GLY A 51 -12.05 -14.73 -11.87
N ILE A 52 -10.81 -14.25 -12.05
CA ILE A 52 -10.21 -13.95 -13.34
C ILE A 52 -10.17 -15.22 -14.21
N GLY A 53 -9.67 -16.33 -13.67
CA GLY A 53 -9.60 -17.61 -14.40
C GLY A 53 -10.97 -18.15 -14.80
N GLN A 54 -11.99 -18.05 -13.95
CA GLN A 54 -13.36 -18.45 -14.24
C GLN A 54 -14.00 -17.65 -15.40
N GLN A 55 -13.53 -16.43 -15.63
CA GLN A 55 -13.96 -15.60 -16.76
C GLN A 55 -13.05 -15.74 -18.00
N GLY A 56 -12.16 -16.75 -18.05
CA GLY A 56 -11.23 -16.97 -19.16
C GLY A 56 -9.99 -16.06 -19.15
N GLY A 57 -9.81 -15.25 -18.12
CA GLY A 57 -8.63 -14.41 -17.96
C GLY A 57 -7.41 -15.21 -17.45
N ARG A 58 -6.23 -14.61 -17.58
CA ARG A 58 -4.96 -15.21 -17.12
C ARG A 58 -4.23 -14.24 -16.17
N VAL A 59 -3.63 -14.79 -15.13
CA VAL A 59 -2.66 -14.10 -14.27
C VAL A 59 -1.29 -14.70 -14.54
N VAL A 60 -0.33 -13.86 -14.95
CA VAL A 60 1.04 -14.25 -15.26
C VAL A 60 1.96 -13.63 -14.21
N CYS A 61 2.60 -14.47 -13.43
CA CYS A 61 3.60 -14.06 -12.42
C CYS A 61 5.01 -14.13 -13.02
N GLY A 62 5.95 -13.37 -12.44
CA GLY A 62 7.33 -13.33 -12.90
C GLY A 62 7.55 -12.58 -14.23
N ALA A 63 6.51 -11.98 -14.79
CA ALA A 63 6.54 -11.22 -16.04
C ALA A 63 6.77 -9.73 -15.75
N GLU A 64 8.01 -9.30 -15.60
CA GLU A 64 8.36 -7.90 -15.36
C GLU A 64 8.24 -7.08 -16.65
N VAL A 65 7.22 -6.23 -16.75
CA VAL A 65 7.05 -5.30 -17.88
C VAL A 65 8.12 -4.22 -17.82
N VAL A 66 8.88 -4.07 -18.90
CA VAL A 66 9.98 -3.09 -19.04
C VAL A 66 9.73 -2.02 -20.08
N GLU A 67 8.67 -2.21 -20.91
CA GLU A 67 8.28 -1.23 -21.91
C GLU A 67 6.80 -1.37 -22.28
N LEU A 68 6.14 -0.23 -22.47
CA LEU A 68 4.83 -0.10 -23.11
C LEU A 68 5.03 0.56 -24.49
N VAL A 69 4.72 -0.18 -25.55
CA VAL A 69 4.98 0.24 -26.93
C VAL A 69 3.79 1.00 -27.48
N GLU A 70 4.02 2.26 -27.87
CA GLU A 70 3.03 3.09 -28.57
C GLU A 70 3.23 3.02 -30.07
N LYS A 71 2.14 2.83 -30.82
CA LYS A 71 2.07 2.92 -32.29
C LYS A 71 0.88 3.78 -32.68
N CYS A 72 1.08 4.76 -33.54
CA CYS A 72 0.02 5.66 -34.02
C CYS A 72 -0.78 6.31 -32.87
N GLY A 73 -0.10 6.76 -31.82
CA GLY A 73 -0.70 7.45 -30.67
C GLY A 73 -1.54 6.56 -29.73
N ARG A 74 -1.41 5.23 -29.79
CA ARG A 74 -2.06 4.27 -28.88
C ARG A 74 -1.07 3.18 -28.48
N LEU A 75 -1.22 2.62 -27.29
CA LEU A 75 -0.44 1.43 -26.92
C LEU A 75 -0.88 0.22 -27.75
N SER A 76 0.09 -0.56 -28.18
CA SER A 76 -0.09 -1.80 -28.93
C SER A 76 0.36 -3.03 -28.15
N ALA A 77 1.39 -2.90 -27.31
CA ALA A 77 1.98 -4.03 -26.60
C ALA A 77 2.64 -3.62 -25.27
N ALA A 78 2.74 -4.60 -24.37
CA ALA A 78 3.61 -4.59 -23.20
C ALA A 78 4.75 -5.60 -23.43
N VAL A 79 5.99 -5.17 -23.27
CA VAL A 79 7.20 -5.99 -23.43
C VAL A 79 7.77 -6.32 -22.06
N CYS A 80 8.00 -7.59 -21.79
CA CYS A 80 8.59 -8.08 -20.55
C CYS A 80 10.12 -8.22 -20.66
N ARG A 81 10.79 -8.29 -19.52
CA ARG A 81 12.25 -8.40 -19.41
C ARG A 81 12.79 -9.68 -20.06
N ASP A 82 12.04 -10.76 -20.03
CA ASP A 82 12.35 -12.05 -20.65
C ASP A 82 12.13 -12.09 -22.17
N GLY A 83 11.61 -10.98 -22.74
CA GLY A 83 11.34 -10.86 -24.17
C GLY A 83 9.91 -11.22 -24.57
N GLU A 84 9.08 -11.73 -23.67
CA GLU A 84 7.65 -11.97 -23.93
C GLU A 84 6.94 -10.66 -24.24
N VAL A 85 5.99 -10.71 -25.17
CA VAL A 85 5.21 -9.57 -25.65
C VAL A 85 3.72 -9.85 -25.51
N TYR A 86 3.01 -8.97 -24.85
CA TYR A 86 1.57 -9.04 -24.67
C TYR A 86 0.90 -7.90 -25.45
N GLU A 87 0.15 -8.25 -26.49
CA GLU A 87 -0.64 -7.29 -27.26
C GLU A 87 -2.02 -7.08 -26.65
N GLY A 88 -2.57 -5.88 -26.82
CA GLY A 88 -3.88 -5.55 -26.26
C GLY A 88 -4.50 -4.29 -26.86
N ALA A 89 -5.84 -4.22 -26.81
CA ALA A 89 -6.60 -3.05 -27.20
C ALA A 89 -6.66 -1.98 -26.08
N VAL A 90 -6.61 -2.42 -24.82
CA VAL A 90 -6.70 -1.59 -23.61
C VAL A 90 -5.60 -2.02 -22.64
N PHE A 91 -4.97 -1.04 -22.02
CA PHE A 91 -3.93 -1.24 -21.02
C PHE A 91 -4.34 -0.54 -19.73
N ILE A 92 -4.25 -1.24 -18.61
CA ILE A 92 -4.51 -0.70 -17.27
C ILE A 92 -3.25 -0.89 -16.43
N SER A 93 -2.73 0.20 -15.87
CA SER A 93 -1.52 0.18 -15.04
C SER A 93 -1.87 0.48 -13.58
N ASP A 94 -1.55 -0.45 -12.68
CA ASP A 94 -1.60 -0.28 -11.23
C ASP A 94 -0.24 0.08 -10.64
N VAL A 95 0.76 0.31 -11.50
CA VAL A 95 2.08 0.78 -11.06
C VAL A 95 2.02 2.28 -10.73
N HIS A 96 2.93 2.73 -9.89
CA HIS A 96 3.06 4.16 -9.59
C HIS A 96 3.05 5.02 -10.88
N PRO A 97 2.27 6.12 -10.96
CA PRO A 97 2.10 6.89 -12.20
C PRO A 97 3.41 7.36 -12.84
N GLY A 98 4.39 7.79 -12.03
CA GLY A 98 5.72 8.14 -12.51
C GLY A 98 6.47 6.96 -13.12
N GLN A 99 6.30 5.75 -12.59
CA GLN A 99 6.89 4.53 -13.16
C GLN A 99 6.16 4.12 -14.45
N THR A 100 4.83 4.20 -14.48
CA THR A 100 4.05 3.99 -15.71
C THR A 100 4.55 4.89 -16.84
N CYS A 101 4.80 6.18 -16.55
CA CYS A 101 5.36 7.11 -17.54
C CYS A 101 6.75 6.69 -18.04
N LYS A 102 7.58 6.05 -17.21
CA LYS A 102 8.91 5.55 -17.63
C LYS A 102 8.80 4.32 -18.52
N LEU A 103 7.78 3.48 -18.32
CA LEU A 103 7.55 2.30 -19.18
C LEU A 103 7.17 2.70 -20.61
N VAL A 104 6.48 3.83 -20.81
CA VAL A 104 6.19 4.38 -22.15
C VAL A 104 7.39 5.16 -22.63
N LYS A 105 8.42 4.50 -23.18
CA LYS A 105 9.70 5.13 -23.55
C LYS A 105 9.55 6.21 -24.60
N GLN A 106 8.78 5.93 -25.67
CA GLN A 106 8.48 6.86 -26.76
C GLN A 106 6.98 7.07 -26.86
N SER A 107 6.54 8.31 -27.05
CA SER A 107 5.12 8.62 -27.17
C SER A 107 4.88 9.94 -27.89
N GLU A 108 3.98 9.92 -28.85
CA GLU A 108 3.46 11.10 -29.51
C GLU A 108 2.50 11.88 -28.59
N ARG A 109 1.80 11.17 -27.69
CA ARG A 109 0.75 11.69 -26.81
C ARG A 109 1.26 12.12 -25.45
N MET A 110 2.13 11.34 -24.81
CA MET A 110 2.64 11.59 -23.47
C MET A 110 3.84 12.53 -23.51
N LYS A 111 3.57 13.82 -23.49
CA LYS A 111 4.58 14.90 -23.55
C LYS A 111 5.43 14.97 -22.27
N ASN A 112 6.61 15.55 -22.37
CA ASN A 112 7.55 15.69 -21.25
C ASN A 112 6.94 16.43 -20.05
N ALA A 113 6.11 17.44 -20.26
CA ALA A 113 5.42 18.15 -19.18
C ALA A 113 4.55 17.21 -18.31
N TYR A 114 3.83 16.27 -18.93
CA TYR A 114 3.04 15.28 -18.21
C TYR A 114 3.96 14.32 -17.42
N ARG A 115 5.03 13.83 -18.05
CA ARG A 115 6.03 12.94 -17.42
C ARG A 115 6.67 13.59 -16.20
N HIS A 116 7.15 14.84 -16.36
CA HIS A 116 7.76 15.61 -15.28
C HIS A 116 6.77 15.84 -14.14
N ARG A 117 5.51 16.15 -14.45
CA ARG A 117 4.47 16.29 -13.43
C ARG A 117 4.26 15.01 -12.67
N MET A 118 4.11 13.85 -13.33
CA MET A 118 3.88 12.58 -12.66
C MET A 118 5.09 12.10 -11.84
N ALA A 119 6.31 12.35 -12.33
CA ALA A 119 7.54 12.01 -11.63
C ALA A 119 7.83 12.91 -10.42
N GLY A 120 7.36 14.17 -10.45
CA GLY A 120 7.58 15.16 -9.39
C GLY A 120 6.51 15.14 -8.29
N LEU A 121 5.50 14.27 -8.36
CA LEU A 121 4.51 14.16 -7.29
C LEU A 121 5.14 13.52 -6.04
N PRO A 122 4.98 14.15 -4.87
CA PRO A 122 5.57 13.62 -3.64
C PRO A 122 4.87 12.35 -3.18
N ASN A 123 5.62 11.45 -2.56
CA ASN A 123 5.14 10.22 -1.96
C ASN A 123 4.82 10.41 -0.47
N THR A 124 4.01 9.50 0.08
CA THR A 124 3.87 9.35 1.53
C THR A 124 5.08 8.61 2.10
N PHE A 125 5.20 8.57 3.42
CA PHE A 125 6.22 7.76 4.08
C PHE A 125 6.07 6.27 3.73
N GLY A 126 7.14 5.50 3.97
CA GLY A 126 7.10 4.05 3.98
C GLY A 126 6.74 3.49 5.36
N MET A 127 6.66 2.17 5.49
CA MET A 127 6.43 1.51 6.78
C MET A 127 7.63 0.67 7.18
N PHE A 128 7.96 0.72 8.45
CA PHE A 128 8.75 -0.29 9.11
C PHE A 128 7.78 -1.28 9.77
N THR A 129 7.86 -2.54 9.37
CA THR A 129 6.97 -3.57 9.88
C THR A 129 7.78 -4.63 10.61
N VAL A 130 7.37 -4.98 11.81
CA VAL A 130 7.95 -6.08 12.59
C VAL A 130 6.91 -7.18 12.71
N SER A 131 7.20 -8.34 12.14
CA SER A 131 6.37 -9.53 12.25
C SER A 131 6.95 -10.46 13.30
N LEU A 132 6.22 -10.64 14.39
CA LEU A 132 6.59 -11.44 15.54
C LEU A 132 5.86 -12.78 15.47
N ARG A 133 6.60 -13.88 15.24
CA ARG A 133 6.06 -15.22 15.41
C ARG A 133 5.99 -15.54 16.90
N MET A 134 4.82 -15.92 17.37
CA MET A 134 4.59 -16.18 18.79
C MET A 134 4.91 -17.61 19.17
N LYS A 135 5.38 -17.82 20.40
CA LYS A 135 5.46 -19.16 21.01
C LYS A 135 4.06 -19.75 21.10
N PRO A 136 3.91 -21.08 21.01
CA PRO A 136 2.60 -21.73 21.10
C PRO A 136 1.84 -21.35 22.37
N ARG A 137 0.58 -20.93 22.21
CA ARG A 137 -0.33 -20.56 23.31
C ARG A 137 0.16 -19.42 24.22
N ALA A 138 1.05 -18.57 23.74
CA ALA A 138 1.64 -17.50 24.55
C ALA A 138 0.74 -16.26 24.66
N LEU A 139 0.02 -15.91 23.58
CA LEU A 139 -0.83 -14.71 23.54
C LEU A 139 -2.23 -15.04 23.02
N GLU A 140 -3.24 -14.70 23.79
CA GLU A 140 -4.63 -14.77 23.34
C GLU A 140 -4.91 -13.75 22.25
N TYR A 141 -5.66 -14.18 21.24
CA TYR A 141 -6.09 -13.30 20.17
C TYR A 141 -7.02 -12.20 20.69
N PHE A 142 -6.77 -10.96 20.26
CA PHE A 142 -7.67 -9.83 20.47
C PHE A 142 -8.13 -9.25 19.14
N ASN A 143 -9.44 -9.03 18.99
CA ASN A 143 -10.06 -8.61 17.74
C ASN A 143 -10.11 -7.09 17.59
N TYR A 144 -9.00 -6.40 17.80
CA TYR A 144 -8.85 -4.97 17.59
C TYR A 144 -7.37 -4.61 17.39
N ASN A 145 -7.09 -3.43 16.81
CA ASN A 145 -5.74 -2.89 16.80
C ASN A 145 -5.51 -2.04 18.05
N ARG A 146 -4.30 -2.06 18.55
CA ARG A 146 -3.85 -1.13 19.59
C ARG A 146 -2.91 -0.14 18.97
N TYR A 147 -3.07 1.13 19.30
CA TYR A 147 -2.19 2.20 18.87
C TYR A 147 -1.52 2.76 20.11
N VAL A 148 -0.21 2.79 20.13
CA VAL A 148 0.59 3.26 21.25
C VAL A 148 1.62 4.27 20.75
N TYR A 149 1.74 5.40 21.42
CA TYR A 149 2.61 6.51 21.05
C TYR A 149 3.62 6.79 22.16
N ALA A 150 4.80 7.25 21.78
CA ALA A 150 5.83 7.67 22.73
C ALA A 150 5.35 8.92 23.49
N HIS A 151 4.76 9.87 22.77
CA HIS A 151 4.20 11.12 23.27
C HIS A 151 2.79 11.38 22.76
N PRO A 152 2.04 12.33 23.37
CA PRO A 152 0.80 12.84 22.79
C PRO A 152 1.05 13.52 21.44
N GLY A 153 0.15 13.28 20.47
CA GLY A 153 0.16 13.98 19.19
C GLY A 153 0.86 13.22 18.05
N VAL A 154 0.06 12.59 17.18
CA VAL A 154 0.58 11.87 15.98
C VAL A 154 1.08 12.82 14.89
N TRP A 155 0.73 14.10 14.95
CA TRP A 155 0.99 15.09 13.92
C TRP A 155 2.40 15.68 13.96
N THR A 156 3.17 15.37 15.00
CA THR A 156 4.58 15.74 15.16
C THR A 156 5.55 14.73 14.56
N PHE A 157 5.06 13.65 13.95
CA PHE A 157 5.85 12.54 13.44
C PHE A 157 7.08 12.95 12.62
N TYR A 158 6.96 13.97 11.75
CA TYR A 158 8.08 14.44 10.94
C TYR A 158 9.05 15.35 11.66
N GLU A 159 8.71 15.82 12.87
CA GLU A 159 9.50 16.72 13.71
C GLU A 159 10.26 15.93 14.78
N GLU A 160 9.95 14.65 14.97
CA GLU A 160 10.51 13.81 16.02
C GLU A 160 11.83 13.17 15.57
N GLU A 161 12.84 13.25 16.46
CA GLU A 161 14.15 12.63 16.24
C GLU A 161 14.18 11.14 16.59
N GLU A 162 13.21 10.69 17.38
CA GLU A 162 13.12 9.31 17.85
C GLU A 162 12.88 8.33 16.69
N PRO A 163 13.53 7.16 16.73
CA PRO A 163 13.38 6.17 15.67
C PRO A 163 11.94 5.62 15.57
N VAL A 164 11.19 5.57 16.67
CA VAL A 164 9.83 5.06 16.73
C VAL A 164 8.98 5.93 17.66
N SER A 165 8.13 6.75 17.09
CA SER A 165 7.22 7.64 17.84
C SER A 165 5.84 7.03 18.10
N GLY A 166 5.44 6.02 17.32
CA GLY A 166 4.17 5.33 17.49
C GLY A 166 4.14 3.98 16.79
N VAL A 167 3.40 3.05 17.36
CA VAL A 167 3.26 1.68 16.85
C VAL A 167 1.80 1.27 16.82
N MET A 168 1.36 0.72 15.70
CA MET A 168 0.12 -0.06 15.61
C MET A 168 0.45 -1.52 15.90
N VAL A 169 -0.26 -2.12 16.86
CA VAL A 169 -0.14 -3.54 17.22
C VAL A 169 -1.38 -4.28 16.73
N ALA A 170 -1.18 -5.29 15.91
CA ALA A 170 -2.25 -6.11 15.34
C ALA A 170 -1.95 -7.60 15.51
N CYS A 171 -2.95 -8.37 15.95
CA CYS A 171 -2.85 -9.83 15.97
C CYS A 171 -3.40 -10.42 14.67
N ARG A 172 -2.78 -11.48 14.18
CA ARG A 172 -3.36 -12.32 13.12
C ARG A 172 -4.53 -13.14 13.67
N VAL A 173 -5.62 -13.19 12.90
CA VAL A 173 -6.78 -14.03 13.25
C VAL A 173 -6.38 -15.52 13.16
N PRO A 174 -6.58 -16.34 14.19
CA PRO A 174 -6.28 -17.77 14.13
C PRO A 174 -7.13 -18.49 13.07
N GLU A 175 -6.49 -19.21 12.16
CA GLU A 175 -7.17 -19.95 11.09
C GLU A 175 -7.88 -21.19 11.58
N ASP A 176 -7.29 -21.85 12.57
CA ASP A 176 -7.77 -23.10 13.19
C ASP A 176 -8.88 -22.89 14.22
N GLY A 177 -9.31 -21.66 14.45
CA GLY A 177 -10.28 -21.32 15.48
C GLY A 177 -9.71 -21.32 16.90
N SER A 178 -8.39 -21.45 17.06
CA SER A 178 -7.70 -21.31 18.35
C SER A 178 -7.99 -19.95 18.99
N ARG A 179 -8.00 -19.92 20.33
CA ARG A 179 -8.03 -18.65 21.07
C ARG A 179 -6.68 -17.91 21.08
N PHE A 180 -5.61 -18.55 20.60
CA PHE A 180 -4.26 -17.99 20.60
C PHE A 180 -3.81 -17.58 19.22
N THR A 181 -3.21 -16.36 19.11
CA THR A 181 -2.62 -15.91 17.87
C THR A 181 -1.23 -16.53 17.66
N SER A 182 -0.91 -16.83 16.39
CA SER A 182 0.43 -17.30 15.99
C SER A 182 1.36 -16.16 15.62
N GLN A 183 0.82 -14.94 15.36
CA GLN A 183 1.59 -13.81 14.89
C GLN A 183 1.03 -12.49 15.41
N VAL A 184 1.95 -11.58 15.74
CA VAL A 184 1.66 -10.17 16.02
C VAL A 184 2.48 -9.32 15.04
N ASP A 185 1.83 -8.37 14.39
CA ASP A 185 2.48 -7.40 13.53
C ASP A 185 2.51 -6.03 14.20
N LEU A 186 3.70 -5.43 14.22
CA LEU A 186 3.95 -4.07 14.71
C LEU A 186 4.27 -3.20 13.50
N LEU A 187 3.53 -2.12 13.32
CA LEU A 187 3.73 -1.20 12.21
C LEU A 187 4.02 0.20 12.73
N THR A 188 5.09 0.80 12.22
CA THR A 188 5.46 2.19 12.47
C THR A 188 5.80 2.90 11.17
N PRO A 189 5.40 4.16 10.98
CA PRO A 189 5.86 4.94 9.84
C PRO A 189 7.38 5.07 9.83
N MET A 190 7.97 5.07 8.62
CA MET A 190 9.41 5.27 8.42
C MET A 190 9.65 6.20 7.23
N PRO A 191 10.16 7.42 7.44
CA PRO A 191 10.53 8.30 6.35
C PRO A 191 11.61 7.70 5.47
N TRP A 192 11.55 7.96 4.14
CA TRP A 192 12.53 7.45 3.18
C TRP A 192 13.97 7.87 3.50
N GLU A 193 14.14 9.06 4.06
CA GLU A 193 15.41 9.63 4.45
C GLU A 193 16.22 8.69 5.36
N ARG A 194 15.55 7.92 6.21
CA ARG A 194 16.18 6.90 7.07
C ARG A 194 16.71 5.69 6.30
N CYS A 195 16.22 5.47 5.08
CA CYS A 195 16.64 4.38 4.20
C CYS A 195 17.71 4.82 3.17
N MET A 196 17.90 6.13 2.99
CA MET A 196 18.81 6.68 1.97
C MET A 196 20.22 6.11 2.01
N PRO A 197 20.86 5.88 3.18
CA PRO A 197 22.22 5.29 3.22
C PRO A 197 22.31 3.95 2.46
N TRP A 198 21.24 3.18 2.41
CA TRP A 198 21.19 1.87 1.75
C TRP A 198 20.41 1.89 0.42
N SER A 199 20.06 3.06 -0.10
CA SER A 199 19.25 3.19 -1.32
C SER A 199 19.89 2.55 -2.56
N ASN A 200 21.22 2.53 -2.65
CA ASN A 200 21.97 1.94 -3.75
C ASN A 200 22.33 0.46 -3.54
N THR A 201 21.80 -0.17 -2.51
CA THR A 201 22.06 -1.59 -2.20
C THR A 201 20.96 -2.49 -2.72
N LYS A 202 21.24 -3.79 -2.82
CA LYS A 202 20.29 -4.83 -3.22
C LYS A 202 19.86 -5.70 -2.04
N VAL A 203 18.72 -6.37 -2.19
CA VAL A 203 18.27 -7.38 -1.24
C VAL A 203 19.37 -8.42 -0.98
N GLY A 204 19.60 -8.73 0.30
CA GLY A 204 20.63 -9.68 0.73
C GLY A 204 22.05 -9.14 0.78
N GLY A 205 22.31 -7.90 0.32
CA GLY A 205 23.65 -7.30 0.27
C GLY A 205 23.74 -5.90 0.87
N ARG A 206 22.94 -5.59 1.93
CA ARG A 206 22.87 -4.24 2.50
C ARG A 206 23.86 -3.96 3.63
N GLY A 207 24.54 -5.00 4.13
CA GLY A 207 25.55 -4.87 5.17
C GLY A 207 25.02 -4.98 6.60
N GLU A 208 25.96 -5.11 7.55
CA GLU A 208 25.64 -5.33 8.96
C GLU A 208 25.03 -4.10 9.64
N ASP A 209 25.40 -2.91 9.23
CA ASP A 209 24.82 -1.64 9.69
C ASP A 209 23.32 -1.52 9.39
N TYR A 210 22.88 -2.01 8.23
CA TYR A 210 21.45 -2.10 7.90
C TYR A 210 20.71 -3.08 8.82
N GLU A 211 21.28 -4.27 9.05
CA GLU A 211 20.67 -5.26 9.94
C GLU A 211 20.69 -4.78 11.40
N ALA A 212 21.74 -4.06 11.82
CA ALA A 212 21.79 -3.45 13.14
C ALA A 212 20.72 -2.37 13.32
N MET A 213 20.52 -1.50 12.33
CA MET A 213 19.42 -0.52 12.34
C MET A 213 18.05 -1.21 12.45
N LYS A 214 17.81 -2.28 11.69
CA LYS A 214 16.57 -3.03 11.76
C LYS A 214 16.34 -3.66 13.14
N ARG A 215 17.37 -4.24 13.74
CA ARG A 215 17.29 -4.82 15.10
C ARG A 215 16.95 -3.74 16.11
N CYS A 216 17.64 -2.60 16.08
CA CYS A 216 17.38 -1.47 16.97
C CYS A 216 15.94 -0.98 16.86
N MET A 217 15.46 -0.73 15.65
CA MET A 217 14.07 -0.28 15.43
C MET A 217 13.03 -1.33 15.85
N ALA A 218 13.30 -2.63 15.60
CA ALA A 218 12.41 -3.70 16.03
C ALA A 218 12.32 -3.77 17.56
N ASP A 219 13.45 -3.62 18.25
CA ASP A 219 13.48 -3.57 19.72
C ASP A 219 12.69 -2.40 20.29
N GLU A 220 12.80 -1.22 19.67
CA GLU A 220 12.01 -0.04 20.05
C GLU A 220 10.51 -0.24 19.82
N CYS A 221 10.13 -0.84 18.67
CA CYS A 221 8.73 -1.19 18.40
C CYS A 221 8.18 -2.15 19.46
N ILE A 222 8.94 -3.19 19.82
CA ILE A 222 8.55 -4.15 20.86
C ILE A 222 8.44 -3.46 22.22
N ARG A 223 9.43 -2.62 22.60
CA ARG A 223 9.43 -1.87 23.86
C ARG A 223 8.19 -0.98 23.99
N LEU A 224 7.82 -0.28 22.91
CA LEU A 224 6.64 0.55 22.89
C LEU A 224 5.35 -0.29 22.94
N ALA A 225 5.30 -1.39 22.21
CA ALA A 225 4.16 -2.31 22.20
C ALA A 225 3.91 -2.97 23.57
N GLU A 226 4.95 -3.20 24.38
CA GLU A 226 4.83 -3.76 25.73
C GLU A 226 4.02 -2.88 26.69
N ARG A 227 3.86 -1.58 26.40
CA ARG A 227 2.95 -0.70 27.18
C ARG A 227 1.48 -1.14 27.08
N VAL A 228 1.11 -1.80 25.99
CA VAL A 228 -0.28 -2.25 25.73
C VAL A 228 -0.41 -3.78 25.64
N VAL A 229 0.70 -4.49 25.51
CA VAL A 229 0.79 -5.95 25.54
C VAL A 229 1.92 -6.35 26.48
N PRO A 230 1.73 -6.26 27.80
CA PRO A 230 2.78 -6.56 28.78
C PRO A 230 3.33 -7.98 28.62
N GLY A 231 4.66 -8.14 28.59
CA GLY A 231 5.33 -9.41 28.46
C GLY A 231 5.49 -9.90 27.01
N LEU A 232 5.13 -9.09 26.00
CA LEU A 232 5.20 -9.43 24.59
C LEU A 232 6.56 -10.03 24.19
N ARG A 233 7.66 -9.39 24.59
CA ARG A 233 9.03 -9.84 24.28
C ARG A 233 9.30 -11.29 24.70
N GLY A 234 8.83 -11.69 25.87
CA GLY A 234 9.00 -13.04 26.40
C GLY A 234 8.27 -14.13 25.60
N TRP A 235 7.26 -13.75 24.85
CA TRP A 235 6.40 -14.65 24.08
C TRP A 235 6.83 -14.78 22.61
N VAL A 236 7.80 -13.98 22.15
CA VAL A 236 8.32 -14.04 20.78
C VAL A 236 9.20 -15.27 20.59
N ALA A 237 8.96 -16.03 19.54
CA ALA A 237 9.80 -17.12 19.08
C ALA A 237 10.77 -16.63 17.99
N GLU A 238 10.28 -15.83 17.03
CA GLU A 238 11.07 -15.28 15.93
C GLU A 238 10.61 -13.84 15.61
N CYS A 239 11.54 -13.02 15.15
CA CYS A 239 11.31 -11.63 14.78
C CYS A 239 11.83 -11.36 13.37
N TYR A 240 10.96 -10.86 12.51
CA TYR A 240 11.28 -10.43 11.16
C TYR A 240 10.95 -8.95 10.99
N ALA A 241 11.81 -8.21 10.31
CA ALA A 241 11.56 -6.81 10.05
C ALA A 241 11.73 -6.44 8.57
N SER A 242 10.85 -5.60 8.06
CA SER A 242 10.91 -5.01 6.74
C SER A 242 10.93 -3.47 6.81
N THR A 243 11.55 -2.84 5.82
CA THR A 243 11.72 -1.39 5.73
C THR A 243 11.08 -0.86 4.44
N PRO A 244 11.02 0.45 4.21
CA PRO A 244 10.65 1.02 2.91
C PRO A 244 11.43 0.47 1.72
N LEU A 245 12.69 0.02 1.91
CA LEU A 245 13.45 -0.64 0.85
C LEU A 245 12.81 -1.96 0.38
N THR A 246 12.11 -2.66 1.25
CA THR A 246 11.36 -3.88 0.88
C THR A 246 10.21 -3.53 -0.07
N TYR A 247 9.46 -2.47 0.23
CA TYR A 247 8.40 -1.98 -0.66
C TYR A 247 8.94 -1.54 -2.02
N ARG A 248 10.07 -0.81 -2.04
CA ARG A 248 10.73 -0.41 -3.28
C ARG A 248 11.13 -1.62 -4.13
N ASP A 249 11.75 -2.60 -3.52
CA ASP A 249 12.40 -3.68 -4.25
C ASP A 249 11.41 -4.77 -4.71
N TYR A 250 10.34 -5.01 -3.95
CA TYR A 250 9.37 -6.07 -4.26
C TYR A 250 8.12 -5.59 -5.01
N ILE A 251 7.68 -4.35 -4.78
CA ILE A 251 6.48 -3.82 -5.43
C ILE A 251 6.75 -2.57 -6.27
N GLY A 252 8.01 -2.18 -6.45
CA GLY A 252 8.39 -1.05 -7.29
C GLY A 252 7.88 0.31 -6.79
N ALA A 253 7.53 0.42 -5.50
CA ALA A 253 7.03 1.66 -4.91
C ALA A 253 8.18 2.67 -4.74
N PRO A 254 8.18 3.82 -5.46
CA PRO A 254 9.21 4.84 -5.29
C PRO A 254 9.33 5.28 -3.84
N GLU A 255 10.56 5.47 -3.36
CA GLU A 255 10.85 5.83 -1.96
C GLU A 255 10.23 4.86 -0.93
N GLY A 256 9.86 3.65 -1.36
CA GLY A 256 9.24 2.66 -0.50
C GLY A 256 7.91 3.10 0.11
N THR A 257 7.19 4.01 -0.56
CA THR A 257 5.92 4.56 -0.06
C THR A 257 4.91 3.47 0.26
N ALA A 258 4.28 3.58 1.42
CA ALA A 258 3.25 2.62 1.87
C ALA A 258 1.87 2.94 1.26
N TYR A 259 1.56 4.21 1.08
CA TYR A 259 0.23 4.68 0.68
C TYR A 259 0.22 5.42 -0.66
N GLY A 260 1.30 5.30 -1.43
CA GLY A 260 1.45 5.92 -2.74
C GLY A 260 1.66 7.43 -2.67
N LEU A 261 1.08 8.14 -3.62
CA LEU A 261 1.22 9.59 -3.73
C LEU A 261 0.58 10.32 -2.55
N ARG A 262 1.31 11.29 -2.00
CA ARG A 262 0.82 12.16 -0.94
C ARG A 262 -0.34 13.01 -1.43
N LYS A 263 -1.43 12.99 -0.69
CA LYS A 263 -2.59 13.86 -0.92
C LYS A 263 -2.36 15.18 -0.19
N ASP A 264 -2.42 16.29 -0.92
CA ASP A 264 -2.21 17.64 -0.38
C ASP A 264 -3.36 18.56 -0.83
N TYR A 265 -4.11 19.11 0.13
CA TYR A 265 -5.25 19.99 -0.19
C TYR A 265 -4.83 21.27 -0.92
N ARG A 266 -3.57 21.70 -0.79
CA ARG A 266 -3.00 22.84 -1.50
C ARG A 266 -2.73 22.54 -2.98
N ASN A 267 -2.69 21.25 -3.35
CA ASN A 267 -2.55 20.77 -4.72
C ASN A 267 -3.66 19.78 -5.07
N PRO A 268 -4.89 20.24 -5.32
CA PRO A 268 -6.03 19.33 -5.59
C PRO A 268 -5.83 18.40 -6.78
N LEU A 269 -5.04 18.83 -7.79
CA LEU A 269 -4.74 18.03 -8.97
C LEU A 269 -3.82 16.83 -8.65
N ALA A 270 -3.02 16.93 -7.60
CA ALA A 270 -2.23 15.80 -7.07
C ALA A 270 -3.06 14.92 -6.11
N ALA A 271 -4.05 15.52 -5.43
CA ALA A 271 -4.91 14.81 -4.49
C ALA A 271 -5.89 13.84 -5.17
N LEU A 272 -6.35 14.16 -6.39
CA LEU A 272 -7.28 13.35 -7.17
C LEU A 272 -6.76 13.23 -8.61
N LEU A 273 -5.96 12.20 -8.88
CA LEU A 273 -5.46 11.94 -10.22
C LEU A 273 -6.53 11.29 -11.09
N SER A 274 -6.55 11.69 -12.37
CA SER A 274 -7.40 11.05 -13.37
C SER A 274 -6.97 9.62 -13.64
N VAL A 275 -7.93 8.74 -13.84
CA VAL A 275 -7.71 7.38 -14.36
C VAL A 275 -7.25 7.41 -15.82
N ARG A 276 -7.58 8.46 -16.58
CA ARG A 276 -7.17 8.63 -17.98
C ARG A 276 -5.76 9.22 -18.08
N THR A 277 -4.98 8.69 -19.01
CA THR A 277 -3.68 9.27 -19.40
C THR A 277 -3.81 10.01 -20.74
N PRO A 278 -2.78 10.76 -21.17
CA PRO A 278 -2.75 11.31 -22.52
C PRO A 278 -2.78 10.26 -23.65
N VAL A 279 -2.42 9.01 -23.37
CA VAL A 279 -2.51 7.89 -24.31
C VAL A 279 -3.91 7.28 -24.21
N PRO A 280 -4.73 7.30 -25.27
CA PRO A 280 -6.19 7.04 -25.18
C PRO A 280 -6.61 5.69 -24.65
N ASN A 281 -5.75 4.66 -24.77
CA ASN A 281 -6.03 3.31 -24.30
C ASN A 281 -5.13 2.85 -23.14
N LEU A 282 -4.46 3.79 -22.47
CA LEU A 282 -3.73 3.55 -21.22
C LEU A 282 -4.48 4.22 -20.07
N PHE A 283 -4.92 3.40 -19.15
CA PHE A 283 -5.61 3.84 -17.93
C PHE A 283 -4.75 3.55 -16.70
N LEU A 284 -4.91 4.38 -15.68
CA LEU A 284 -4.30 4.16 -14.36
C LEU A 284 -5.35 3.59 -13.40
N THR A 285 -4.88 2.86 -12.38
CA THR A 285 -5.70 2.38 -11.27
C THR A 285 -4.90 2.37 -9.97
N GLY A 286 -5.47 1.86 -8.88
CA GLY A 286 -4.79 1.62 -7.62
C GLY A 286 -4.73 2.83 -6.67
N GLN A 287 -3.93 2.67 -5.62
CA GLN A 287 -3.92 3.59 -4.47
C GLN A 287 -3.41 5.00 -4.76
N ASN A 288 -2.69 5.19 -5.87
CA ASN A 288 -2.10 6.49 -6.21
C ASN A 288 -3.13 7.53 -6.67
N LEU A 289 -4.30 7.13 -7.15
CA LEU A 289 -5.26 8.02 -7.79
C LEU A 289 -6.14 8.77 -6.78
N MET A 290 -6.82 8.06 -5.93
CA MET A 290 -7.78 8.65 -4.96
C MET A 290 -7.41 8.32 -3.52
N LEU A 291 -7.68 7.10 -3.10
CA LEU A 291 -7.50 6.61 -1.73
C LEU A 291 -6.72 5.29 -1.75
N HIS A 292 -5.97 5.05 -0.70
CA HIS A 292 -5.28 3.79 -0.42
C HIS A 292 -6.17 2.83 0.40
N GLY A 293 -5.63 1.64 0.67
CA GLY A 293 -6.33 0.57 1.39
C GLY A 293 -7.34 -0.16 0.52
N VAL A 294 -7.85 -1.30 1.00
CA VAL A 294 -8.73 -2.20 0.22
C VAL A 294 -9.95 -1.46 -0.33
N TYR A 295 -10.61 -0.65 0.49
CA TYR A 295 -11.76 0.14 0.06
C TYR A 295 -11.39 1.16 -1.02
N GLY A 296 -10.31 1.94 -0.79
CA GLY A 296 -9.88 2.99 -1.71
C GLY A 296 -9.49 2.43 -3.08
N VAL A 297 -8.72 1.32 -3.12
CA VAL A 297 -8.31 0.71 -4.39
C VAL A 297 -9.47 0.04 -5.11
N THR A 298 -10.45 -0.52 -4.37
CA THR A 298 -11.69 -1.07 -4.97
C THR A 298 -12.49 0.04 -5.66
N MET A 299 -12.67 1.17 -5.00
CA MET A 299 -13.36 2.33 -5.59
C MET A 299 -12.62 2.84 -6.84
N THR A 300 -11.30 2.96 -6.78
CA THR A 300 -10.49 3.36 -7.94
C THR A 300 -10.62 2.37 -9.10
N ALA A 301 -10.64 1.06 -8.81
CA ALA A 301 -10.84 0.03 -9.82
C ALA A 301 -12.22 0.16 -10.50
N LEU A 302 -13.29 0.45 -9.74
CA LEU A 302 -14.62 0.71 -10.30
C LEU A 302 -14.62 1.94 -11.21
N PHE A 303 -13.96 3.02 -10.84
CA PHE A 303 -13.81 4.20 -11.70
C PHE A 303 -13.04 3.88 -12.98
N THR A 304 -11.95 3.11 -12.89
CA THR A 304 -11.18 2.67 -14.05
C THR A 304 -12.03 1.79 -14.97
N CYS A 305 -12.77 0.83 -14.43
CA CYS A 305 -13.71 0.01 -15.19
C CYS A 305 -14.81 0.85 -15.85
N ALA A 306 -15.34 1.86 -15.16
CA ALA A 306 -16.36 2.76 -15.72
C ALA A 306 -15.84 3.61 -16.89
N GLU A 307 -14.55 3.97 -16.88
CA GLU A 307 -13.91 4.66 -18.01
C GLU A 307 -13.67 3.73 -19.23
N VAL A 308 -13.47 2.44 -19.00
CA VAL A 308 -13.23 1.44 -20.05
C VAL A 308 -14.54 0.91 -20.63
N LEU A 309 -15.52 0.58 -19.77
CA LEU A 309 -16.74 -0.13 -20.14
C LEU A 309 -17.97 0.79 -20.23
N GLY A 310 -17.89 1.99 -19.67
CA GLY A 310 -19.01 2.91 -19.53
C GLY A 310 -19.67 2.84 -18.13
N ARG A 311 -20.09 4.01 -17.63
CA ARG A 311 -20.65 4.16 -16.27
C ARG A 311 -21.92 3.37 -16.06
N GLU A 312 -22.81 3.37 -17.05
CA GLU A 312 -24.10 2.68 -16.98
C GLU A 312 -23.92 1.16 -16.84
N GLN A 313 -22.96 0.59 -17.56
CA GLN A 313 -22.68 -0.85 -17.47
C GLN A 313 -22.19 -1.24 -16.07
N ILE A 314 -21.24 -0.45 -15.49
CA ILE A 314 -20.76 -0.71 -14.14
C ILE A 314 -21.87 -0.55 -13.12
N TRP A 315 -22.72 0.48 -13.24
CA TRP A 315 -23.87 0.68 -12.37
C TRP A 315 -24.83 -0.52 -12.42
N ASN A 316 -25.17 -1.01 -13.60
CA ASN A 316 -26.03 -2.17 -13.79
C ASN A 316 -25.43 -3.44 -13.16
N ILE A 317 -24.12 -3.66 -13.30
CA ILE A 317 -23.42 -4.80 -12.66
C ILE A 317 -23.54 -4.71 -11.12
N LEU A 318 -23.35 -3.53 -10.54
CA LEU A 318 -23.42 -3.32 -9.09
C LEU A 318 -24.84 -3.47 -8.56
N MET A 319 -25.84 -2.97 -9.30
CA MET A 319 -27.26 -3.01 -8.86
C MET A 319 -27.90 -4.38 -9.06
N ASN A 320 -27.53 -5.12 -10.10
CA ASN A 320 -28.08 -6.46 -10.37
C ASN A 320 -27.51 -7.55 -9.42
N LYS A 321 -26.47 -7.26 -8.66
CA LYS A 321 -25.91 -8.18 -7.64
C LYS A 321 -26.56 -8.04 -6.25
N LYS A 322 -27.69 -7.36 -6.11
CA LYS A 322 -28.47 -7.31 -4.86
C LYS A 322 -29.08 -8.66 -4.42
N GLY A 323 -28.81 -9.76 -5.13
CA GLY A 323 -29.25 -11.11 -4.81
C GLY A 323 -28.19 -12.08 -4.31
N VAL A 324 -26.97 -11.61 -4.01
CA VAL A 324 -25.97 -12.45 -3.34
C VAL A 324 -26.09 -12.18 -1.84
N GLU A 325 -26.87 -13.01 -1.15
CA GLU A 325 -26.83 -13.10 0.31
C GLU A 325 -25.39 -13.39 0.75
N ILE A 326 -24.88 -12.55 1.67
CA ILE A 326 -23.57 -12.68 2.29
C ILE A 326 -23.63 -13.73 3.38
#